data_80fb8ed00e07498d6ed6ecce8fd934a9
#
_entry.id   80fb8ed00e07498d6ed6ecce8fd934a9
#
_cell.length_a   1.000
_cell.length_b   1.000
_cell.length_c   1.000
_cell.angle_alpha   90.00
_cell.angle_beta   90.00
_cell.angle_gamma   90.00
#
_symmetry.space_group_name_H-M   'P 1'
#
loop_
_entity.id
_entity.type
_entity.pdbx_description
1 polymer ?
#
loop_
_entity_poly.entity_id
_entity_poly.type
_entity_poly.pdbx_seq_one_letter_code
_entity_poly.pdbx_strand_id
1 'polypeptide(L)'
;MKTLADAFEHTLQDVYYAENAITKALPKVIEAVSNGDLKTALKDHLTETKGQIKTLEAVFKSIGKKASGEKCDAIEGLIKETQGIIEEGEGAVAKNAALIGACQAVEHYEIARYGTLREWAKALGEDEAHDLLTGILDQEKAANSKLNHIAITEINKPAK
;
A
#
# COMPACT_ATOMS: atom_id res chain seq x y z
N MET A 1 11.70 -20.64 6.63
CA MET A 1 12.30 -19.59 7.48
C MET A 1 12.84 -20.23 8.76
N LYS A 2 14.11 -19.98 9.10
CA LYS A 2 14.76 -20.52 10.31
C LYS A 2 15.27 -19.41 11.23
N THR A 3 15.51 -18.24 10.69
CA THR A 3 16.08 -17.08 11.39
C THR A 3 15.23 -15.83 11.18
N LEU A 4 15.47 -14.80 12.00
CA LEU A 4 14.83 -13.49 11.80
C LEU A 4 15.23 -12.86 10.45
N ALA A 5 16.48 -13.08 10.01
CA ALA A 5 16.93 -12.60 8.69
C ALA A 5 16.16 -13.28 7.54
N ASP A 6 15.86 -14.59 7.65
CA ASP A 6 15.03 -15.26 6.65
C ASP A 6 13.60 -14.70 6.63
N ALA A 7 13.04 -14.39 7.82
CA ALA A 7 11.70 -13.80 7.93
C ALA A 7 11.67 -12.36 7.34
N PHE A 8 12.71 -11.59 7.60
CA PHE A 8 12.89 -10.25 7.06
C PHE A 8 12.96 -10.27 5.53
N GLU A 9 13.84 -11.11 4.95
CA GLU A 9 13.99 -11.22 3.50
C GLU A 9 12.68 -11.68 2.84
N HIS A 10 12.03 -12.71 3.37
CA HIS A 10 10.75 -13.21 2.83
C HIS A 10 9.66 -12.13 2.85
N THR A 11 9.49 -11.43 4.00
CA THR A 11 8.49 -10.36 4.09
C THR A 11 8.84 -9.16 3.20
N LEU A 12 10.13 -8.88 3.01
CA LEU A 12 10.57 -7.85 2.07
C LEU A 12 10.22 -8.21 0.61
N GLN A 13 10.32 -9.49 0.25
CA GLN A 13 9.88 -9.99 -1.07
C GLN A 13 8.36 -9.89 -1.24
N ASP A 14 7.58 -10.17 -0.19
CA ASP A 14 6.13 -10.01 -0.19
C ASP A 14 5.72 -8.56 -0.46
N VAL A 15 6.30 -7.58 0.25
CA VAL A 15 5.95 -6.17 0.05
C VAL A 15 6.46 -5.63 -1.28
N TYR A 16 7.60 -6.06 -1.76
CA TYR A 16 8.09 -5.69 -3.10
C TYR A 16 7.14 -6.19 -4.21
N TYR A 17 6.61 -7.40 -4.07
CA TYR A 17 5.55 -7.89 -4.94
C TYR A 17 4.28 -7.05 -4.81
N ALA A 18 3.87 -6.76 -3.57
CA ALA A 18 2.65 -6.01 -3.29
C ALA A 18 2.68 -4.62 -3.93
N GLU A 19 3.75 -3.85 -3.77
CA GLU A 19 3.91 -2.53 -4.39
C GLU A 19 3.80 -2.59 -5.92
N ASN A 20 4.43 -3.59 -6.55
CA ASN A 20 4.32 -3.78 -7.98
C ASN A 20 2.89 -4.15 -8.43
N ALA A 21 2.16 -4.92 -7.62
CA ALA A 21 0.76 -5.28 -7.89
C ALA A 21 -0.17 -4.07 -7.71
N ILE A 22 0.01 -3.28 -6.63
CA ILE A 22 -0.74 -2.05 -6.35
C ILE A 22 -0.54 -1.03 -7.49
N THR A 23 0.70 -0.83 -7.94
CA THR A 23 1.01 0.07 -9.07
C THR A 23 0.23 -0.28 -10.34
N LYS A 24 -0.06 -1.56 -10.57
CA LYS A 24 -0.87 -2.03 -11.71
C LYS A 24 -2.37 -1.92 -11.46
N ALA A 25 -2.81 -2.03 -10.21
CA ALA A 25 -4.22 -1.99 -9.85
C ALA A 25 -4.76 -0.55 -9.72
N LEU A 26 -3.99 0.38 -9.15
CA LEU A 26 -4.39 1.76 -8.89
C LEU A 26 -4.98 2.51 -10.09
N PRO A 27 -4.46 2.39 -11.33
CA PRO A 27 -5.08 3.07 -12.48
C PRO A 27 -6.56 2.73 -12.67
N LYS A 28 -6.97 1.49 -12.45
CA LYS A 28 -8.38 1.07 -12.55
C LYS A 28 -9.24 1.69 -11.45
N VAL A 29 -8.70 1.79 -10.23
CA VAL A 29 -9.39 2.47 -9.11
C VAL A 29 -9.56 3.96 -9.42
N ILE A 30 -8.51 4.62 -9.92
CA ILE A 30 -8.53 6.04 -10.32
C ILE A 30 -9.59 6.31 -11.40
N GLU A 31 -9.76 5.40 -12.35
CA GLU A 31 -10.80 5.51 -13.40
C GLU A 31 -12.21 5.33 -12.82
N ALA A 32 -12.37 4.43 -11.86
CA ALA A 32 -13.67 4.07 -11.27
C ALA A 32 -14.22 5.13 -10.30
N VAL A 33 -13.35 5.93 -9.64
CA VAL A 33 -13.81 6.98 -8.72
C VAL A 33 -14.31 8.21 -9.46
N SER A 34 -15.40 8.82 -8.98
CA SER A 34 -16.00 10.02 -9.55
C SER A 34 -15.70 11.30 -8.76
N ASN A 35 -15.29 11.20 -7.48
CA ASN A 35 -14.91 12.35 -6.66
C ASN A 35 -13.50 12.85 -7.06
N GLY A 36 -13.37 14.18 -7.28
CA GLY A 36 -12.14 14.79 -7.77
C GLY A 36 -10.98 14.75 -6.78
N ASP A 37 -11.26 14.97 -5.50
CA ASP A 37 -10.24 15.00 -4.44
C ASP A 37 -9.71 13.58 -4.17
N LEU A 38 -10.60 12.58 -4.17
CA LEU A 38 -10.21 11.18 -4.08
C LEU A 38 -9.36 10.76 -5.29
N LYS A 39 -9.77 11.17 -6.50
CA LYS A 39 -9.01 10.89 -7.73
C LYS A 39 -7.59 11.49 -7.68
N THR A 40 -7.46 12.70 -7.17
CA THR A 40 -6.17 13.37 -6.99
C THR A 40 -5.32 12.64 -5.95
N ALA A 41 -5.89 12.31 -4.80
CA ALA A 41 -5.19 11.57 -3.74
C ALA A 41 -4.64 10.22 -4.24
N LEU A 42 -5.44 9.46 -5.02
CA LEU A 42 -5.00 8.18 -5.58
C LEU A 42 -3.91 8.33 -6.67
N LYS A 43 -3.91 9.42 -7.43
CA LYS A 43 -2.83 9.72 -8.39
C LYS A 43 -1.51 10.06 -7.69
N ASP A 44 -1.59 10.85 -6.62
CA ASP A 44 -0.43 11.16 -5.78
C ASP A 44 0.14 9.86 -5.17
N HIS A 45 -0.74 9.03 -4.60
CA HIS A 45 -0.38 7.74 -4.03
C HIS A 45 0.28 6.81 -5.08
N LEU A 46 -0.23 6.73 -6.31
CA LEU A 46 0.42 5.97 -7.38
C LEU A 46 1.85 6.46 -7.66
N THR A 47 2.09 7.76 -7.53
CA THR A 47 3.44 8.33 -7.70
C THR A 47 4.34 7.98 -6.54
N GLU A 48 3.83 8.01 -5.31
CA GLU A 48 4.52 7.59 -4.10
C GLU A 48 4.89 6.11 -4.15
N THR A 49 3.95 5.23 -4.50
CA THR A 49 4.15 3.77 -4.66
C THR A 49 5.29 3.46 -5.63
N LYS A 50 5.36 4.16 -6.77
CA LYS A 50 6.49 4.03 -7.71
C LYS A 50 7.83 4.47 -7.09
N GLY A 51 7.82 5.44 -6.20
CA GLY A 51 8.99 5.86 -5.42
C GLY A 51 9.39 4.80 -4.39
N GLN A 52 8.42 4.22 -3.71
CA GLN A 52 8.61 3.18 -2.71
C GLN A 52 9.24 1.91 -3.28
N ILE A 53 8.85 1.50 -4.50
CA ILE A 53 9.52 0.40 -5.21
C ILE A 53 11.03 0.63 -5.32
N LYS A 54 11.46 1.85 -5.70
CA LYS A 54 12.88 2.22 -5.77
C LYS A 54 13.55 2.22 -4.40
N THR A 55 12.84 2.66 -3.38
CA THR A 55 13.33 2.63 -2.00
C THR A 55 13.50 1.19 -1.52
N LEU A 56 12.57 0.27 -1.85
CA LEU A 56 12.71 -1.16 -1.57
C LEU A 56 13.90 -1.79 -2.29
N GLU A 57 14.17 -1.40 -3.54
CA GLU A 57 15.38 -1.83 -4.26
C GLU A 57 16.65 -1.39 -3.52
N ALA A 58 16.65 -0.19 -2.93
CA ALA A 58 17.74 0.27 -2.08
C ALA A 58 17.84 -0.54 -0.77
N VAL A 59 16.72 -0.91 -0.15
CA VAL A 59 16.69 -1.81 1.02
C VAL A 59 17.30 -3.17 0.68
N PHE A 60 16.91 -3.78 -0.43
CA PHE A 60 17.53 -5.05 -0.86
C PHE A 60 19.04 -4.91 -1.06
N LYS A 61 19.47 -3.81 -1.67
CA LYS A 61 20.89 -3.54 -1.90
C LYS A 61 21.67 -3.36 -0.59
N SER A 62 21.10 -2.66 0.40
CA SER A 62 21.78 -2.43 1.69
C SER A 62 22.06 -3.72 2.44
N ILE A 63 21.20 -4.72 2.31
CA ILE A 63 21.38 -6.06 2.90
C ILE A 63 22.12 -7.05 1.98
N GLY A 64 22.70 -6.57 0.88
CA GLY A 64 23.48 -7.41 -0.07
C GLY A 64 22.64 -8.37 -0.89
N LYS A 65 21.36 -8.08 -1.11
CA LYS A 65 20.42 -8.92 -1.86
C LYS A 65 19.99 -8.26 -3.17
N LYS A 66 19.55 -9.09 -4.12
CA LYS A 66 18.91 -8.62 -5.35
C LYS A 66 17.41 -8.47 -5.10
N ALA A 67 16.84 -7.33 -5.52
CA ALA A 67 15.40 -7.11 -5.46
C ALA A 67 14.63 -8.19 -6.24
N SER A 68 13.71 -8.86 -5.58
CA SER A 68 12.84 -9.87 -6.16
C SER A 68 11.53 -9.90 -5.37
N GLY A 69 10.40 -10.09 -6.06
CA GLY A 69 9.10 -10.29 -5.43
C GLY A 69 8.75 -11.77 -5.34
N GLU A 70 8.07 -12.15 -4.27
CA GLU A 70 7.39 -13.42 -4.12
C GLU A 70 5.89 -13.17 -4.07
N LYS A 71 5.10 -14.05 -4.72
CA LYS A 71 3.64 -13.86 -4.81
C LYS A 71 3.03 -13.76 -3.42
N CYS A 72 2.38 -12.65 -3.14
CA CYS A 72 1.71 -12.37 -1.88
C CYS A 72 0.20 -12.56 -2.02
N ASP A 73 -0.34 -13.63 -1.44
CA ASP A 73 -1.78 -13.95 -1.51
C ASP A 73 -2.64 -12.90 -0.78
N ALA A 74 -2.09 -12.20 0.22
CA ALA A 74 -2.81 -11.16 0.94
C ALA A 74 -3.14 -9.97 0.01
N ILE A 75 -2.14 -9.43 -0.69
CA ILE A 75 -2.37 -8.31 -1.61
C ILE A 75 -3.22 -8.70 -2.81
N GLU A 76 -3.05 -9.91 -3.33
CA GLU A 76 -3.89 -10.43 -4.41
C GLU A 76 -5.36 -10.50 -3.98
N GLY A 77 -5.63 -10.91 -2.74
CA GLY A 77 -6.97 -10.92 -2.14
C GLY A 77 -7.58 -9.52 -2.04
N LEU A 78 -6.82 -8.56 -1.51
CA LEU A 78 -7.26 -7.16 -1.39
C LEU A 78 -7.53 -6.50 -2.75
N ILE A 79 -6.67 -6.75 -3.74
CA ILE A 79 -6.87 -6.25 -5.11
C ILE A 79 -8.11 -6.89 -5.75
N LYS A 80 -8.33 -8.19 -5.56
CA LYS A 80 -9.52 -8.88 -6.07
C LYS A 80 -10.80 -8.34 -5.46
N GLU A 81 -10.82 -8.08 -4.14
CA GLU A 81 -11.95 -7.47 -3.44
C GLU A 81 -12.23 -6.05 -3.99
N THR A 82 -11.19 -5.24 -4.16
CA THR A 82 -11.30 -3.91 -4.76
C THR A 82 -11.88 -3.96 -6.17
N GLN A 83 -11.48 -4.93 -6.97
CA GLN A 83 -12.00 -5.12 -8.32
C GLN A 83 -13.48 -5.50 -8.32
N GLY A 84 -13.92 -6.35 -7.39
CA GLY A 84 -15.35 -6.67 -7.19
C GLY A 84 -16.17 -5.42 -6.90
N ILE A 85 -15.67 -4.51 -6.05
CA ILE A 85 -16.34 -3.23 -5.76
C ILE A 85 -16.45 -2.35 -7.03
N ILE A 86 -15.43 -2.32 -7.88
CA ILE A 86 -15.48 -1.58 -9.16
C ILE A 86 -16.57 -2.12 -10.06
N GLU A 87 -16.72 -3.44 -10.15
CA GLU A 87 -17.66 -4.12 -11.05
C GLU A 87 -19.11 -4.06 -10.53
N GLU A 88 -19.33 -4.23 -9.22
CA GLU A 88 -20.66 -4.32 -8.60
C GLU A 88 -21.25 -2.97 -8.19
N GLY A 89 -20.43 -1.93 -8.03
CA GLY A 89 -20.87 -0.64 -7.53
C GLY A 89 -21.71 0.13 -8.56
N GLU A 90 -23.02 0.28 -8.32
CA GLU A 90 -23.94 1.00 -9.23
C GLU A 90 -24.07 2.49 -8.91
N GLY A 91 -24.01 2.88 -7.62
CA GLY A 91 -24.15 4.28 -7.19
C GLY A 91 -22.81 4.97 -6.97
N ALA A 92 -22.61 6.15 -7.56
CA ALA A 92 -21.33 6.89 -7.47
C ALA A 92 -20.87 7.15 -6.02
N VAL A 93 -21.78 7.52 -5.12
CA VAL A 93 -21.45 7.80 -3.70
C VAL A 93 -21.05 6.51 -2.99
N ALA A 94 -21.85 5.46 -3.09
CA ALA A 94 -21.57 4.18 -2.45
C ALA A 94 -20.28 3.56 -3.00
N LYS A 95 -20.05 3.63 -4.32
CA LYS A 95 -18.82 3.14 -4.95
C LYS A 95 -17.59 3.89 -4.44
N ASN A 96 -17.61 5.22 -4.39
CA ASN A 96 -16.49 6.00 -3.85
C ASN A 96 -16.21 5.64 -2.39
N ALA A 97 -17.26 5.51 -1.55
CA ALA A 97 -17.11 5.14 -0.15
C ALA A 97 -16.51 3.73 0.03
N ALA A 98 -17.00 2.75 -0.74
CA ALA A 98 -16.49 1.39 -0.70
C ALA A 98 -15.03 1.30 -1.22
N LEU A 99 -14.69 2.04 -2.28
CA LEU A 99 -13.32 2.09 -2.81
C LEU A 99 -12.34 2.73 -1.83
N ILE A 100 -12.74 3.78 -1.08
CA ILE A 100 -11.91 4.32 0.01
C ILE A 100 -11.64 3.23 1.06
N GLY A 101 -12.68 2.51 1.49
CA GLY A 101 -12.52 1.41 2.46
C GLY A 101 -11.56 0.34 1.98
N ALA A 102 -11.66 -0.06 0.70
CA ALA A 102 -10.76 -1.03 0.09
C ALA A 102 -9.31 -0.50 0.01
N CYS A 103 -9.10 0.76 -0.39
CA CYS A 103 -7.78 1.39 -0.37
C CYS A 103 -7.21 1.42 1.05
N GLN A 104 -8.00 1.82 2.05
CA GLN A 104 -7.54 1.83 3.45
C GLN A 104 -7.18 0.43 3.96
N ALA A 105 -7.82 -0.63 3.50
CA ALA A 105 -7.43 -2.01 3.82
C ALA A 105 -6.04 -2.34 3.27
N VAL A 106 -5.71 -1.87 2.06
CA VAL A 106 -4.37 -1.97 1.49
C VAL A 106 -3.36 -1.18 2.32
N GLU A 107 -3.64 0.10 2.65
CA GLU A 107 -2.76 0.92 3.49
C GLU A 107 -2.47 0.25 4.85
N HIS A 108 -3.48 -0.34 5.51
CA HIS A 108 -3.28 -1.02 6.78
C HIS A 108 -2.45 -2.30 6.65
N TYR A 109 -2.59 -3.03 5.55
CA TYR A 109 -1.70 -4.13 5.23
C TYR A 109 -0.25 -3.63 5.13
N GLU A 110 0.01 -2.56 4.40
CA GLU A 110 1.33 -1.98 4.19
C GLU A 110 1.89 -1.41 5.50
N ILE A 111 1.10 -0.66 6.27
CA ILE A 111 1.50 -0.14 7.61
C ILE A 111 1.94 -1.28 8.53
N ALA A 112 1.20 -2.39 8.56
CA ALA A 112 1.57 -3.55 9.37
C ALA A 112 2.89 -4.19 8.89
N ARG A 113 3.05 -4.37 7.58
CA ARG A 113 4.24 -4.98 6.98
C ARG A 113 5.48 -4.10 7.16
N TYR A 114 5.40 -2.81 6.82
CA TYR A 114 6.52 -1.89 6.97
C TYR A 114 6.88 -1.64 8.44
N GLY A 115 5.91 -1.57 9.34
CA GLY A 115 6.15 -1.51 10.77
C GLY A 115 6.94 -2.71 11.28
N THR A 116 6.56 -3.91 10.86
CA THR A 116 7.25 -5.15 11.19
C THR A 116 8.67 -5.19 10.61
N LEU A 117 8.82 -4.90 9.32
CA LEU A 117 10.12 -4.88 8.64
C LEU A 117 11.08 -3.88 9.27
N ARG A 118 10.61 -2.68 9.60
CA ARG A 118 11.42 -1.66 10.28
C ARG A 118 11.99 -2.17 11.59
N GLU A 119 11.15 -2.79 12.46
CA GLU A 119 11.61 -3.30 13.74
C GLU A 119 12.57 -4.49 13.59
N TRP A 120 12.34 -5.35 12.58
CA TRP A 120 13.26 -6.44 12.30
C TRP A 120 14.60 -5.96 11.75
N ALA A 121 14.61 -4.95 10.88
CA ALA A 121 15.85 -4.31 10.41
C ALA A 121 16.67 -3.78 11.59
N LYS A 122 16.03 -3.08 12.52
CA LYS A 122 16.67 -2.60 13.76
C LYS A 122 17.25 -3.76 14.60
N ALA A 123 16.50 -4.83 14.79
CA ALA A 123 16.94 -5.99 15.56
C ALA A 123 18.11 -6.74 14.90
N LEU A 124 18.21 -6.66 13.56
CA LEU A 124 19.30 -7.26 12.78
C LEU A 124 20.53 -6.34 12.64
N GLY A 125 20.45 -5.08 13.09
CA GLY A 125 21.52 -4.09 12.94
C GLY A 125 21.64 -3.51 11.52
N GLU A 126 20.57 -3.62 10.73
CA GLU A 126 20.47 -3.10 9.36
C GLU A 126 19.97 -1.64 9.38
N ASP A 127 20.82 -0.70 9.83
CA ASP A 127 20.44 0.69 10.10
C ASP A 127 19.94 1.43 8.85
N GLU A 128 20.59 1.23 7.70
CA GLU A 128 20.16 1.85 6.43
C GLU A 128 18.78 1.33 6.01
N ALA A 129 18.53 0.02 6.11
CA ALA A 129 17.24 -0.56 5.84
C ALA A 129 16.16 -0.03 6.78
N HIS A 130 16.46 0.09 8.08
CA HIS A 130 15.56 0.66 9.08
C HIS A 130 15.12 2.07 8.71
N ASP A 131 16.04 2.95 8.32
CA ASP A 131 15.73 4.34 7.99
C ASP A 131 14.90 4.45 6.69
N LEU A 132 15.24 3.68 5.67
CA LEU A 132 14.49 3.62 4.41
C LEU A 132 13.05 3.11 4.64
N LEU A 133 12.89 2.04 5.42
CA LEU A 133 11.57 1.47 5.75
C LEU A 133 10.74 2.40 6.64
N THR A 134 11.37 3.19 7.50
CA THR A 134 10.69 4.22 8.29
C THR A 134 10.07 5.28 7.39
N GLY A 135 10.79 5.73 6.37
CA GLY A 135 10.29 6.69 5.39
C GLY A 135 9.06 6.19 4.64
N ILE A 136 9.06 4.92 4.20
CA ILE A 136 7.89 4.31 3.55
C ILE A 136 6.71 4.24 4.53
N LEU A 137 6.94 3.72 5.74
CA LEU A 137 5.88 3.60 6.76
C LEU A 137 5.19 4.94 7.06
N ASP A 138 5.94 6.03 7.10
CA ASP A 138 5.39 7.37 7.34
C ASP A 138 4.54 7.84 6.15
N GLN A 139 4.91 7.50 4.92
CA GLN A 139 4.11 7.77 3.72
C GLN A 139 2.77 7.00 3.76
N GLU A 140 2.77 5.70 4.10
CA GLU A 140 1.55 4.89 4.20
C GLU A 140 0.58 5.43 5.26
N LYS A 141 1.11 5.82 6.42
CA LYS A 141 0.29 6.47 7.46
C LYS A 141 -0.33 7.79 6.98
N ALA A 142 0.43 8.58 6.23
CA ALA A 142 -0.06 9.85 5.68
C ALA A 142 -1.13 9.60 4.60
N ALA A 143 -0.93 8.61 3.71
CA ALA A 143 -1.91 8.21 2.69
C ALA A 143 -3.22 7.74 3.34
N ASN A 144 -3.17 6.86 4.34
CA ASN A 144 -4.34 6.43 5.09
C ASN A 144 -5.07 7.60 5.76
N SER A 145 -4.35 8.54 6.37
CA SER A 145 -4.94 9.72 7.01
C SER A 145 -5.62 10.63 6.00
N LYS A 146 -5.05 10.80 4.80
CA LYS A 146 -5.63 11.58 3.71
C LYS A 146 -6.92 10.93 3.20
N LEU A 147 -6.94 9.61 3.00
CA LEU A 147 -8.13 8.87 2.60
C LEU A 147 -9.25 9.00 3.65
N ASN A 148 -8.91 8.85 4.94
CA ASN A 148 -9.87 9.02 6.03
C ASN A 148 -10.46 10.44 6.05
N HIS A 149 -9.65 11.47 5.86
CA HIS A 149 -10.12 12.86 5.79
C HIS A 149 -11.13 13.05 4.65
N ILE A 150 -10.79 12.58 3.43
CA ILE A 150 -11.68 12.67 2.26
C ILE A 150 -13.00 11.90 2.51
N ALA A 151 -12.91 10.70 3.12
CA ALA A 151 -14.10 9.92 3.46
C ALA A 151 -15.08 10.72 4.33
N ILE A 152 -14.58 11.34 5.39
CA ILE A 152 -15.41 12.07 6.38
C ILE A 152 -15.94 13.38 5.80
N THR A 153 -15.10 14.14 5.09
CA THR A 153 -15.45 15.50 4.64
C THR A 153 -16.22 15.52 3.32
N GLU A 154 -15.96 14.57 2.41
CA GLU A 154 -16.44 14.63 1.04
C GLU A 154 -17.42 13.50 0.68
N ILE A 155 -17.14 12.26 1.11
CA ILE A 155 -17.79 11.06 0.55
C ILE A 155 -18.92 10.55 1.44
N ASN A 156 -18.69 10.35 2.75
CA ASN A 156 -19.63 9.68 3.67
C ASN A 156 -20.78 10.60 4.11
N LYS A 157 -21.36 11.32 3.15
CA LYS A 157 -22.53 12.16 3.42
C LYS A 157 -23.79 11.32 3.20
N PRO A 158 -24.73 11.28 4.18
CA PRO A 158 -25.97 10.56 3.95
C PRO A 158 -26.69 11.16 2.73
N ALA A 159 -27.24 10.29 1.89
CA ALA A 159 -28.14 10.73 0.82
C ALA A 159 -29.29 11.50 1.48
N LYS A 160 -29.48 12.77 1.11
CA LYS A 160 -30.64 13.57 1.53
C LYS A 160 -31.88 13.11 0.79
#